data_41e4429a486c10177647b50066ef8989
#
_entry.id   41e4429a486c10177647b50066ef8989
#
_cell.length_a   1.000
_cell.length_b   1.000
_cell.length_c   1.000
_cell.angle_alpha   90.00
_cell.angle_beta   90.00
_cell.angle_gamma   90.00
#
_symmetry.space_group_name_H-M   'P 1'
#
loop_
_entity.id
_entity.type
_entity.pdbx_description
1 polymer ?
#
loop_
_entity_poly.entity_id
_entity_poly.type
_entity_poly.pdbx_seq_one_letter_code
_entity_poly.pdbx_strand_id
1 'polypeptide(L)'
;MNIGFIGYGEAAFNISLGLGREGITGIRATDAMMNHEVMGKQVHARAEEAGVTLVSTNKEIAQWADIVFAAVPSSFTMDVCNDIKECLRPGQLYVDVSASTPATKENIWEAIKDTGVLFADAAMLGSLPKDKHQVPITASGNGAAKFHELMTPWGMKITLAGEKAGSASAIKLVRSIFMKGIAALMIDTMQAADAYGVSDEIVASIGKSLDGIPFQSHLDRLVTGTALHCTRRAAELKGSVAMQEEAGLNPEMTLASKHGHEALAKYDFAARYVDTKPTRWQEIIEAIRVEK
;
A
#
# COMPACT_ATOMS: atom_id res chain seq x y z
N MET A 1 -24.23 -14.40 -8.89
CA MET A 1 -23.37 -13.63 -7.96
C MET A 1 -23.51 -12.16 -8.31
N ASN A 2 -24.05 -11.37 -7.39
CA ASN A 2 -24.32 -9.95 -7.57
C ASN A 2 -23.14 -9.16 -6.99
N ILE A 3 -22.51 -8.32 -7.80
CA ILE A 3 -21.36 -7.49 -7.37
C ILE A 3 -21.79 -6.03 -7.32
N GLY A 4 -21.61 -5.40 -6.17
CA GLY A 4 -21.93 -4.01 -5.94
C GLY A 4 -20.71 -3.18 -5.53
N PHE A 5 -20.59 -1.95 -6.06
CA PHE A 5 -19.56 -1.00 -5.69
C PHE A 5 -20.15 0.22 -4.98
N ILE A 6 -19.57 0.58 -3.84
CA ILE A 6 -19.81 1.85 -3.15
C ILE A 6 -18.59 2.73 -3.36
N GLY A 7 -18.80 3.86 -4.04
CA GLY A 7 -17.75 4.65 -4.68
C GLY A 7 -17.41 4.11 -6.08
N TYR A 8 -17.57 4.96 -7.09
CA TYR A 8 -17.32 4.58 -8.50
C TYR A 8 -16.25 5.46 -9.14
N GLY A 9 -15.15 5.59 -8.42
CA GLY A 9 -13.91 6.23 -8.86
C GLY A 9 -13.10 5.35 -9.80
N GLU A 10 -11.81 5.66 -9.93
CA GLU A 10 -10.86 4.93 -10.80
C GLU A 10 -10.77 3.43 -10.44
N ALA A 11 -10.75 3.11 -9.15
CA ALA A 11 -10.59 1.72 -8.68
C ALA A 11 -11.78 0.86 -9.08
N ALA A 12 -13.00 1.28 -8.70
CA ALA A 12 -14.21 0.56 -9.02
C ALA A 12 -14.42 0.41 -10.52
N PHE A 13 -14.18 1.48 -11.29
CA PHE A 13 -14.27 1.47 -12.75
C PHE A 13 -13.33 0.43 -13.37
N ASN A 14 -12.03 0.44 -13.03
CA ASN A 14 -11.08 -0.49 -13.64
C ASN A 14 -11.35 -1.94 -13.24
N ILE A 15 -11.76 -2.18 -11.99
CA ILE A 15 -12.13 -3.53 -11.53
C ILE A 15 -13.38 -4.01 -12.26
N SER A 16 -14.46 -3.24 -12.28
CA SER A 16 -15.72 -3.62 -12.93
C SER A 16 -15.57 -3.81 -14.44
N LEU A 17 -14.82 -2.92 -15.11
CA LEU A 17 -14.52 -3.05 -16.55
C LEU A 17 -13.76 -4.34 -16.85
N GLY A 18 -12.79 -4.70 -16.00
CA GLY A 18 -12.05 -5.94 -16.13
C GLY A 18 -12.93 -7.18 -15.89
N LEU A 19 -13.73 -7.18 -14.83
CA LEU A 19 -14.66 -8.28 -14.52
C LEU A 19 -15.73 -8.45 -15.60
N GLY A 20 -16.23 -7.36 -16.20
CA GLY A 20 -17.15 -7.41 -17.33
C GLY A 20 -16.54 -8.10 -18.56
N ARG A 21 -15.26 -7.93 -18.81
CA ARG A 21 -14.51 -8.62 -19.90
C ARG A 21 -14.36 -10.12 -19.64
N GLU A 22 -14.32 -10.55 -18.39
CA GLU A 22 -14.33 -11.96 -17.99
C GLU A 22 -15.75 -12.57 -18.02
N GLY A 23 -16.79 -11.78 -18.34
CA GLY A 23 -18.16 -12.26 -18.49
C GLY A 23 -19.05 -12.04 -17.26
N ILE A 24 -18.60 -11.32 -16.24
CA ILE A 24 -19.49 -10.93 -15.13
C ILE A 24 -20.40 -9.81 -15.61
N THR A 25 -21.70 -10.04 -15.51
CA THR A 25 -22.76 -9.09 -15.90
C THR A 25 -23.58 -8.65 -14.69
N GLY A 26 -24.36 -7.58 -14.86
CA GLY A 26 -25.29 -7.11 -13.83
C GLY A 26 -24.61 -6.43 -12.64
N ILE A 27 -23.38 -5.90 -12.80
CA ILE A 27 -22.71 -5.13 -11.77
C ILE A 27 -23.48 -3.82 -11.50
N ARG A 28 -23.64 -3.47 -10.21
CA ARG A 28 -24.22 -2.19 -9.80
C ARG A 28 -23.22 -1.34 -9.03
N ALA A 29 -23.39 -0.02 -9.10
CA ALA A 29 -22.57 0.90 -8.32
C ALA A 29 -23.36 2.11 -7.83
N THR A 30 -22.85 2.76 -6.80
CA THR A 30 -23.29 4.09 -6.37
C THR A 30 -22.07 4.97 -6.13
N ASP A 31 -22.23 6.28 -6.32
CA ASP A 31 -21.19 7.26 -6.04
C ASP A 31 -21.80 8.55 -5.52
N ALA A 32 -21.21 9.14 -4.48
CA ALA A 32 -21.69 10.39 -3.90
C ALA A 32 -21.65 11.57 -4.90
N MET A 33 -20.76 11.49 -5.91
CA MET A 33 -20.58 12.52 -6.92
C MET A 33 -21.43 12.29 -8.18
N MET A 34 -22.24 11.22 -8.26
CA MET A 34 -22.97 10.89 -9.51
C MET A 34 -23.94 11.99 -9.97
N ASN A 35 -24.44 12.82 -9.05
CA ASN A 35 -25.32 13.96 -9.35
C ASN A 35 -24.58 15.30 -9.39
N HIS A 36 -23.25 15.32 -9.20
CA HIS A 36 -22.46 16.54 -9.28
C HIS A 36 -22.32 16.97 -10.75
N GLU A 37 -22.48 18.28 -11.03
CA GLU A 37 -22.53 18.84 -12.39
C GLU A 37 -21.33 18.44 -13.28
N VAL A 38 -20.13 18.44 -12.72
CA VAL A 38 -18.87 18.12 -13.45
C VAL A 38 -18.47 16.69 -13.21
N MET A 39 -18.30 16.26 -11.96
CA MET A 39 -17.79 14.92 -11.62
C MET A 39 -18.79 13.82 -11.96
N GLY A 40 -20.09 14.09 -11.89
CA GLY A 40 -21.13 13.12 -12.26
C GLY A 40 -21.02 12.67 -13.71
N LYS A 41 -20.64 13.55 -14.63
CA LYS A 41 -20.43 13.19 -16.05
C LYS A 41 -19.37 12.07 -16.19
N GLN A 42 -18.29 12.16 -15.40
CA GLN A 42 -17.23 11.13 -15.42
C GLN A 42 -17.73 9.81 -14.81
N VAL A 43 -18.52 9.87 -13.71
CA VAL A 43 -19.10 8.68 -13.08
C VAL A 43 -20.02 7.97 -14.06
N HIS A 44 -20.91 8.70 -14.75
CA HIS A 44 -21.83 8.13 -15.75
C HIS A 44 -21.08 7.56 -16.96
N ALA A 45 -20.10 8.26 -17.50
CA ALA A 45 -19.30 7.76 -18.63
C ALA A 45 -18.55 6.47 -18.29
N ARG A 46 -17.98 6.37 -17.10
CA ARG A 46 -17.33 5.14 -16.61
C ARG A 46 -18.32 3.99 -16.45
N ALA A 47 -19.52 4.27 -15.92
CA ALA A 47 -20.56 3.27 -15.73
C ALA A 47 -21.05 2.73 -17.07
N GLU A 48 -21.28 3.60 -18.06
CA GLU A 48 -21.67 3.24 -19.42
C GLU A 48 -20.59 2.37 -20.09
N GLU A 49 -19.32 2.80 -20.05
CA GLU A 49 -18.19 2.06 -20.63
C GLU A 49 -18.02 0.66 -20.04
N ALA A 50 -18.21 0.52 -18.70
CA ALA A 50 -18.06 -0.75 -18.00
C ALA A 50 -19.37 -1.60 -17.99
N GLY A 51 -20.48 -1.12 -18.53
CA GLY A 51 -21.77 -1.81 -18.47
C GLY A 51 -22.35 -1.93 -17.05
N VAL A 52 -22.08 -0.95 -16.19
CA VAL A 52 -22.47 -0.94 -14.77
C VAL A 52 -23.73 -0.10 -14.58
N THR A 53 -24.71 -0.63 -13.84
CA THR A 53 -25.92 0.10 -13.50
C THR A 53 -25.71 0.96 -12.26
N LEU A 54 -25.89 2.26 -12.37
CA LEU A 54 -25.85 3.17 -11.22
C LEU A 54 -27.18 3.10 -10.44
N VAL A 55 -27.05 3.05 -9.11
CA VAL A 55 -28.18 3.12 -8.16
C VAL A 55 -28.00 4.31 -7.20
N SER A 56 -29.08 4.71 -6.54
CA SER A 56 -29.12 5.99 -5.83
C SER A 56 -28.43 5.99 -4.47
N THR A 57 -28.35 4.82 -3.80
CA THR A 57 -27.89 4.76 -2.40
C THR A 57 -26.96 3.58 -2.11
N ASN A 58 -26.09 3.76 -1.11
CA ASN A 58 -25.22 2.68 -0.61
C ASN A 58 -26.07 1.50 -0.07
N LYS A 59 -27.20 1.79 0.54
CA LYS A 59 -28.11 0.78 1.12
C LYS A 59 -28.71 -0.13 0.05
N GLU A 60 -29.05 0.41 -1.13
CA GLU A 60 -29.50 -0.40 -2.27
C GLU A 60 -28.41 -1.40 -2.69
N ILE A 61 -27.14 -0.98 -2.71
CA ILE A 61 -25.99 -1.87 -2.98
C ILE A 61 -25.89 -2.94 -1.90
N ALA A 62 -25.89 -2.55 -0.62
CA ALA A 62 -25.73 -3.48 0.51
C ALA A 62 -26.85 -4.54 0.57
N GLN A 63 -28.09 -4.14 0.28
CA GLN A 63 -29.24 -5.05 0.29
C GLN A 63 -29.25 -6.03 -0.90
N TRP A 64 -28.71 -5.61 -2.05
CA TRP A 64 -28.80 -6.39 -3.28
C TRP A 64 -27.58 -7.28 -3.55
N ALA A 65 -26.37 -6.80 -3.24
CA ALA A 65 -25.13 -7.47 -3.64
C ALA A 65 -24.83 -8.70 -2.76
N ASP A 66 -24.20 -9.70 -3.35
CA ASP A 66 -23.56 -10.81 -2.63
C ASP A 66 -22.15 -10.40 -2.21
N ILE A 67 -21.48 -9.59 -3.03
CA ILE A 67 -20.17 -8.99 -2.77
C ILE A 67 -20.29 -7.47 -2.86
N VAL A 68 -20.01 -6.78 -1.77
CA VAL A 68 -19.98 -5.32 -1.69
C VAL A 68 -18.52 -4.84 -1.68
N PHE A 69 -18.10 -4.10 -2.69
CA PHE A 69 -16.82 -3.42 -2.72
C PHE A 69 -16.98 -1.99 -2.23
N ALA A 70 -16.29 -1.64 -1.13
CA ALA A 70 -16.10 -0.24 -0.73
C ALA A 70 -14.83 0.32 -1.42
N ALA A 71 -15.03 1.23 -2.37
CA ALA A 71 -13.97 1.82 -3.20
C ALA A 71 -13.97 3.35 -3.12
N VAL A 72 -14.03 3.87 -1.89
CA VAL A 72 -14.07 5.29 -1.57
C VAL A 72 -12.71 5.80 -1.06
N PRO A 73 -12.47 7.12 -1.04
CA PRO A 73 -11.30 7.68 -0.36
C PRO A 73 -11.27 7.25 1.12
N SER A 74 -10.06 7.06 1.66
CA SER A 74 -9.85 6.55 3.02
C SER A 74 -10.57 7.30 4.13
N SER A 75 -10.79 8.60 3.93
CA SER A 75 -11.54 9.46 4.87
C SER A 75 -13.02 9.12 5.00
N PHE A 76 -13.62 8.44 4.01
CA PHE A 76 -15.05 8.13 3.98
C PHE A 76 -15.38 6.65 4.22
N THR A 77 -14.36 5.79 4.34
CA THR A 77 -14.61 4.34 4.39
C THR A 77 -15.36 3.91 5.65
N MET A 78 -15.12 4.58 6.79
CA MET A 78 -15.84 4.31 8.03
C MET A 78 -17.29 4.84 7.98
N ASP A 79 -17.51 5.99 7.33
CA ASP A 79 -18.86 6.54 7.14
C ASP A 79 -19.70 5.63 6.26
N VAL A 80 -19.11 5.11 5.17
CA VAL A 80 -19.78 4.09 4.31
C VAL A 80 -20.13 2.86 5.12
N CYS A 81 -19.21 2.32 5.92
CA CYS A 81 -19.49 1.17 6.77
C CYS A 81 -20.66 1.45 7.73
N ASN A 82 -20.67 2.58 8.40
CA ASN A 82 -21.74 2.97 9.33
C ASN A 82 -23.10 3.17 8.63
N ASP A 83 -23.12 3.68 7.40
CA ASP A 83 -24.34 3.86 6.63
C ASP A 83 -25.01 2.53 6.24
N ILE A 84 -24.21 1.49 5.96
CA ILE A 84 -24.72 0.22 5.43
C ILE A 84 -24.79 -0.93 6.42
N LYS A 85 -24.12 -0.84 7.59
CA LYS A 85 -23.97 -1.97 8.52
C LYS A 85 -25.27 -2.67 8.89
N GLU A 86 -26.36 -1.93 9.05
CA GLU A 86 -27.68 -2.47 9.36
C GLU A 86 -28.36 -3.16 8.14
N CYS A 87 -27.80 -2.99 6.94
CA CYS A 87 -28.27 -3.59 5.70
C CYS A 87 -27.46 -4.82 5.30
N LEU A 88 -26.32 -5.07 5.97
CA LEU A 88 -25.45 -6.22 5.71
C LEU A 88 -26.10 -7.51 6.20
N ARG A 89 -25.83 -8.62 5.51
CA ARG A 89 -26.44 -9.93 5.79
C ARG A 89 -25.39 -10.96 6.17
N PRO A 90 -25.72 -11.92 7.04
CA PRO A 90 -24.84 -13.05 7.34
C PRO A 90 -24.38 -13.76 6.06
N GLY A 91 -23.07 -14.03 5.98
CA GLY A 91 -22.44 -14.68 4.82
C GLY A 91 -22.20 -13.79 3.61
N GLN A 92 -22.69 -12.56 3.60
CA GLN A 92 -22.35 -11.54 2.58
C GLN A 92 -20.87 -11.16 2.68
N LEU A 93 -20.23 -10.89 1.55
CA LEU A 93 -18.83 -10.47 1.53
C LEU A 93 -18.71 -8.95 1.39
N TYR A 94 -18.07 -8.30 2.36
CA TYR A 94 -17.74 -6.87 2.33
C TYR A 94 -16.25 -6.72 2.12
N VAL A 95 -15.84 -6.21 0.95
CA VAL A 95 -14.46 -6.03 0.51
C VAL A 95 -14.11 -4.55 0.53
N ASP A 96 -13.23 -4.12 1.41
CA ASP A 96 -12.77 -2.74 1.45
C ASP A 96 -11.42 -2.60 0.73
N VAL A 97 -11.46 -1.99 -0.47
CA VAL A 97 -10.28 -1.71 -1.31
C VAL A 97 -9.67 -0.32 -1.08
N SER A 98 -10.21 0.45 -0.12
CA SER A 98 -9.69 1.78 0.20
C SER A 98 -8.26 1.74 0.75
N ALA A 99 -7.48 2.81 0.52
CA ALA A 99 -6.11 2.92 1.01
C ALA A 99 -6.08 3.46 2.46
N SER A 100 -6.79 2.80 3.38
CA SER A 100 -6.91 3.18 4.79
C SER A 100 -5.80 2.60 5.66
N THR A 101 -5.68 3.08 6.90
CA THR A 101 -4.74 2.53 7.89
C THR A 101 -5.20 1.16 8.41
N PRO A 102 -4.30 0.32 8.93
CA PRO A 102 -4.68 -0.92 9.61
C PRO A 102 -5.73 -0.71 10.71
N ALA A 103 -5.56 0.33 11.54
CA ALA A 103 -6.52 0.67 12.59
C ALA A 103 -7.91 0.98 12.04
N THR A 104 -8.02 1.69 10.91
CA THR A 104 -9.31 1.93 10.25
C THR A 104 -9.97 0.63 9.82
N LYS A 105 -9.21 -0.32 9.26
CA LYS A 105 -9.73 -1.63 8.84
C LYS A 105 -10.18 -2.48 10.05
N GLU A 106 -9.44 -2.44 11.14
CA GLU A 106 -9.82 -3.06 12.40
C GLU A 106 -11.12 -2.46 12.95
N ASN A 107 -11.26 -1.12 12.93
CA ASN A 107 -12.48 -0.43 13.37
C ASN A 107 -13.69 -0.77 12.50
N ILE A 108 -13.52 -0.89 11.18
CA ILE A 108 -14.59 -1.36 10.28
C ILE A 108 -15.03 -2.76 10.69
N TRP A 109 -14.07 -3.68 10.85
CA TRP A 109 -14.37 -5.05 11.30
C TRP A 109 -15.12 -5.06 12.64
N GLU A 110 -14.65 -4.33 13.64
CA GLU A 110 -15.32 -4.22 14.94
C GLU A 110 -16.76 -3.71 14.83
N ALA A 111 -17.04 -2.78 13.90
CA ALA A 111 -18.38 -2.23 13.69
C ALA A 111 -19.37 -3.20 13.04
N ILE A 112 -18.89 -4.25 12.36
CA ILE A 112 -19.74 -5.18 11.59
C ILE A 112 -19.60 -6.66 11.98
N LYS A 113 -18.68 -7.03 12.87
CA LYS A 113 -18.39 -8.44 13.23
C LYS A 113 -19.61 -9.22 13.72
N ASP A 114 -20.55 -8.55 14.37
CA ASP A 114 -21.75 -9.18 14.94
C ASP A 114 -22.89 -9.33 13.91
N THR A 115 -22.74 -8.81 12.70
CA THR A 115 -23.72 -8.96 11.60
C THR A 115 -23.64 -10.32 10.90
N GLY A 116 -22.58 -11.09 11.15
CA GLY A 116 -22.29 -12.33 10.43
C GLY A 116 -21.75 -12.13 9.01
N VAL A 117 -21.40 -10.89 8.63
CA VAL A 117 -20.77 -10.56 7.34
C VAL A 117 -19.31 -11.06 7.32
N LEU A 118 -18.82 -11.40 6.14
CA LEU A 118 -17.42 -11.72 5.89
C LEU A 118 -16.70 -10.49 5.41
N PHE A 119 -15.68 -10.03 6.16
CA PHE A 119 -14.93 -8.83 5.85
C PHE A 119 -13.55 -9.15 5.24
N ALA A 120 -13.23 -8.49 4.13
CA ALA A 120 -11.91 -8.54 3.50
C ALA A 120 -11.31 -7.13 3.38
N ASP A 121 -10.22 -6.88 4.09
CA ASP A 121 -9.30 -5.77 3.82
C ASP A 121 -8.47 -6.15 2.58
N ALA A 122 -8.68 -5.46 1.47
CA ALA A 122 -8.10 -5.79 0.16
C ALA A 122 -7.17 -4.67 -0.33
N ALA A 123 -5.89 -4.83 -0.09
CA ALA A 123 -4.86 -3.86 -0.44
C ALA A 123 -4.32 -4.10 -1.87
N MET A 124 -4.62 -3.22 -2.79
CA MET A 124 -4.12 -3.25 -4.18
C MET A 124 -2.67 -2.78 -4.26
N LEU A 125 -1.79 -3.54 -4.94
CA LEU A 125 -0.34 -3.33 -4.98
C LEU A 125 0.21 -3.11 -6.40
N GLY A 126 -0.59 -2.56 -7.32
CA GLY A 126 -0.21 -2.36 -8.72
C GLY A 126 -0.88 -1.15 -9.36
N SER A 127 -0.85 -1.11 -10.69
CA SER A 127 -1.45 -0.05 -11.50
C SER A 127 -2.83 -0.47 -12.02
N LEU A 128 -3.88 0.13 -11.49
CA LEU A 128 -5.26 -0.15 -11.90
C LEU A 128 -5.53 0.12 -13.41
N PRO A 129 -5.06 1.23 -14.00
CA PRO A 129 -5.26 1.45 -15.43
C PRO A 129 -4.62 0.38 -16.32
N LYS A 130 -3.47 -0.19 -15.89
CA LYS A 130 -2.76 -1.25 -16.60
C LYS A 130 -3.39 -2.61 -16.36
N ASP A 131 -3.55 -2.97 -15.09
CA ASP A 131 -3.83 -4.35 -14.67
C ASP A 131 -5.34 -4.61 -14.45
N LYS A 132 -6.16 -3.55 -14.35
CA LYS A 132 -7.61 -3.61 -14.10
C LYS A 132 -7.93 -4.50 -12.88
N HIS A 133 -8.86 -5.46 -13.01
CA HIS A 133 -9.20 -6.44 -11.97
C HIS A 133 -8.07 -7.43 -11.67
N GLN A 134 -7.06 -7.56 -12.54
CA GLN A 134 -5.88 -8.40 -12.33
C GLN A 134 -4.77 -7.68 -11.53
N VAL A 135 -5.02 -6.47 -11.04
CA VAL A 135 -4.08 -5.80 -10.14
C VAL A 135 -3.76 -6.72 -8.96
N PRO A 136 -2.47 -6.91 -8.59
CA PRO A 136 -2.14 -7.72 -7.43
C PRO A 136 -2.80 -7.17 -6.16
N ILE A 137 -3.54 -8.03 -5.47
CA ILE A 137 -4.24 -7.71 -4.22
C ILE A 137 -3.69 -8.59 -3.11
N THR A 138 -3.33 -7.99 -1.98
CA THR A 138 -3.16 -8.70 -0.73
C THR A 138 -4.44 -8.56 0.07
N ALA A 139 -5.00 -9.65 0.57
CA ALA A 139 -6.26 -9.66 1.32
C ALA A 139 -6.09 -10.25 2.72
N SER A 140 -6.73 -9.63 3.71
CA SER A 140 -6.78 -10.11 5.10
C SER A 140 -8.17 -9.88 5.71
N GLY A 141 -8.44 -10.50 6.85
CA GLY A 141 -9.75 -10.51 7.48
C GLY A 141 -10.44 -11.87 7.34
N ASN A 142 -11.51 -12.09 8.08
CA ASN A 142 -12.25 -13.36 8.06
C ASN A 142 -12.93 -13.67 6.73
N GLY A 143 -13.10 -12.68 5.86
CA GLY A 143 -13.64 -12.80 4.50
C GLY A 143 -12.58 -13.01 3.41
N ALA A 144 -11.28 -12.89 3.72
CA ALA A 144 -10.21 -12.91 2.73
C ALA A 144 -10.15 -14.23 1.94
N ALA A 145 -10.31 -15.37 2.62
CA ALA A 145 -10.34 -16.70 1.97
C ALA A 145 -11.54 -16.82 1.02
N LYS A 146 -12.72 -16.32 1.44
CA LYS A 146 -13.93 -16.33 0.59
C LYS A 146 -13.78 -15.38 -0.60
N PHE A 147 -13.17 -14.23 -0.41
CA PHE A 147 -12.84 -13.29 -1.49
C PHE A 147 -11.93 -13.94 -2.53
N HIS A 148 -10.88 -14.62 -2.08
CA HIS A 148 -9.98 -15.37 -2.96
C HIS A 148 -10.73 -16.48 -3.72
N GLU A 149 -11.51 -17.31 -3.02
CA GLU A 149 -12.28 -18.41 -3.61
C GLU A 149 -13.21 -17.92 -4.73
N LEU A 150 -13.97 -16.83 -4.46
CA LEU A 150 -14.99 -16.35 -5.37
C LEU A 150 -14.43 -15.58 -6.57
N MET A 151 -13.31 -14.85 -6.39
CA MET A 151 -12.87 -13.88 -7.39
C MET A 151 -11.65 -14.34 -8.21
N THR A 152 -10.85 -15.30 -7.72
CA THR A 152 -9.73 -15.85 -8.49
C THR A 152 -10.15 -16.53 -9.80
N PRO A 153 -11.28 -17.28 -9.86
CA PRO A 153 -11.76 -17.83 -11.13
C PRO A 153 -12.10 -16.78 -12.20
N TRP A 154 -12.31 -15.53 -11.80
CA TRP A 154 -12.56 -14.38 -12.65
C TRP A 154 -11.30 -13.53 -12.90
N GLY A 155 -10.12 -14.11 -12.73
CA GLY A 155 -8.84 -13.50 -13.06
C GLY A 155 -8.27 -12.56 -12.00
N MET A 156 -8.90 -12.33 -10.87
CA MET A 156 -8.32 -11.49 -9.79
C MET A 156 -7.13 -12.20 -9.16
N LYS A 157 -6.02 -11.46 -8.97
CA LYS A 157 -4.77 -11.96 -8.38
C LYS A 157 -4.72 -11.63 -6.90
N ILE A 158 -5.21 -12.55 -6.07
CA ILE A 158 -5.36 -12.34 -4.63
C ILE A 158 -4.38 -13.22 -3.86
N THR A 159 -3.58 -12.60 -2.98
CA THR A 159 -2.69 -13.26 -2.02
C THR A 159 -3.24 -13.09 -0.61
N LEU A 160 -3.31 -14.16 0.18
CA LEU A 160 -3.83 -14.12 1.54
C LEU A 160 -2.76 -13.67 2.54
N ALA A 161 -3.12 -12.76 3.45
CA ALA A 161 -2.28 -12.22 4.53
C ALA A 161 -2.84 -12.52 5.93
N GLY A 162 -3.64 -13.59 6.05
CA GLY A 162 -4.21 -14.05 7.31
C GLY A 162 -5.60 -13.46 7.61
N GLU A 163 -6.14 -13.84 8.78
CA GLU A 163 -7.51 -13.55 9.17
C GLU A 163 -7.69 -12.23 9.94
N LYS A 164 -6.60 -11.59 10.33
CA LYS A 164 -6.66 -10.31 11.06
C LYS A 164 -6.94 -9.17 10.07
N ALA A 165 -8.04 -8.45 10.27
CA ALA A 165 -8.32 -7.21 9.55
C ALA A 165 -7.16 -6.21 9.72
N GLY A 166 -6.83 -5.48 8.66
CA GLY A 166 -5.74 -4.50 8.67
C GLY A 166 -4.35 -5.06 8.31
N SER A 167 -4.14 -6.38 8.30
CA SER A 167 -2.83 -6.97 7.95
C SER A 167 -2.44 -6.67 6.50
N ALA A 168 -3.38 -6.74 5.55
CA ALA A 168 -3.11 -6.40 4.15
C ALA A 168 -2.78 -4.92 3.98
N SER A 169 -3.54 -4.03 4.63
CA SER A 169 -3.25 -2.60 4.66
C SER A 169 -1.89 -2.28 5.30
N ALA A 170 -1.50 -2.99 6.38
CA ALA A 170 -0.17 -2.87 6.98
C ALA A 170 0.94 -3.21 5.97
N ILE A 171 0.82 -4.34 5.26
CA ILE A 171 1.78 -4.76 4.23
C ILE A 171 1.91 -3.67 3.16
N LYS A 172 0.79 -3.15 2.65
CA LYS A 172 0.79 -2.07 1.65
C LYS A 172 1.49 -0.81 2.15
N LEU A 173 1.16 -0.34 3.35
CA LEU A 173 1.70 0.91 3.88
C LEU A 173 3.18 0.77 4.24
N VAL A 174 3.60 -0.34 4.86
CA VAL A 174 5.02 -0.62 5.14
C VAL A 174 5.83 -0.69 3.85
N ARG A 175 5.33 -1.43 2.83
CA ARG A 175 5.97 -1.45 1.52
C ARG A 175 6.08 -0.05 0.90
N SER A 176 5.06 0.79 1.10
CA SER A 176 5.02 2.17 0.59
C SER A 176 6.11 3.06 1.19
N ILE A 177 6.49 2.85 2.46
CA ILE A 177 7.61 3.55 3.09
C ILE A 177 8.88 3.33 2.26
N PHE A 178 9.19 2.07 1.96
CA PHE A 178 10.39 1.73 1.19
C PHE A 178 10.31 2.26 -0.26
N MET A 179 9.24 1.94 -0.99
CA MET A 179 9.14 2.28 -2.42
C MET A 179 9.13 3.78 -2.69
N LYS A 180 8.46 4.57 -1.84
CA LYS A 180 8.45 6.03 -1.98
C LYS A 180 9.72 6.66 -1.45
N GLY A 181 10.28 6.11 -0.38
CA GLY A 181 11.55 6.56 0.18
C GLY A 181 12.70 6.37 -0.80
N ILE A 182 12.83 5.18 -1.41
CA ILE A 182 13.88 4.93 -2.40
C ILE A 182 13.71 5.79 -3.66
N ALA A 183 12.48 6.04 -4.11
CA ALA A 183 12.24 6.93 -5.25
C ALA A 183 12.69 8.37 -4.96
N ALA A 184 12.36 8.89 -3.77
CA ALA A 184 12.80 10.22 -3.36
C ALA A 184 14.33 10.28 -3.21
N LEU A 185 14.95 9.24 -2.64
CA LEU A 185 16.41 9.14 -2.53
C LEU A 185 17.10 9.10 -3.90
N MET A 186 16.53 8.37 -4.87
CA MET A 186 17.05 8.34 -6.24
C MET A 186 17.00 9.72 -6.89
N ILE A 187 15.91 10.47 -6.71
CA ILE A 187 15.79 11.83 -7.25
C ILE A 187 16.85 12.74 -6.64
N ASP A 188 17.00 12.74 -5.31
CA ASP A 188 17.99 13.54 -4.59
C ASP A 188 19.42 13.21 -5.04
N THR A 189 19.72 11.91 -5.17
CA THR A 189 21.02 11.42 -5.64
C THR A 189 21.32 11.88 -7.08
N MET A 190 20.34 11.77 -7.99
CA MET A 190 20.54 12.13 -9.40
C MET A 190 20.62 13.63 -9.62
N GLN A 191 19.93 14.45 -8.83
CA GLN A 191 20.10 15.90 -8.85
C GLN A 191 21.54 16.30 -8.44
N ALA A 192 22.07 15.67 -7.40
CA ALA A 192 23.46 15.89 -6.99
C ALA A 192 24.45 15.41 -8.07
N ALA A 193 24.23 14.23 -8.65
CA ALA A 193 25.09 13.70 -9.71
C ALA A 193 25.11 14.59 -10.96
N ASP A 194 23.96 15.14 -11.36
CA ASP A 194 23.84 16.07 -12.49
C ASP A 194 24.58 17.38 -12.22
N ALA A 195 24.41 17.96 -11.03
CA ALA A 195 25.07 19.20 -10.65
C ALA A 195 26.61 19.11 -10.66
N TYR A 196 27.15 17.91 -10.42
CA TYR A 196 28.60 17.64 -10.48
C TYR A 196 29.08 16.99 -11.79
N GLY A 197 28.16 16.74 -12.76
CA GLY A 197 28.49 16.16 -14.07
C GLY A 197 28.97 14.71 -14.01
N VAL A 198 28.48 13.91 -13.03
CA VAL A 198 28.91 12.52 -12.79
C VAL A 198 27.77 11.50 -12.84
N SER A 199 26.70 11.81 -13.57
CA SER A 199 25.48 11.00 -13.59
C SER A 199 25.70 9.57 -14.07
N ASP A 200 26.45 9.38 -15.16
CA ASP A 200 26.70 8.06 -15.75
C ASP A 200 27.56 7.19 -14.80
N GLU A 201 28.57 7.78 -14.19
CA GLU A 201 29.45 7.10 -13.22
C GLU A 201 28.67 6.67 -11.97
N ILE A 202 27.76 7.50 -11.47
CA ILE A 202 26.91 7.18 -10.32
C ILE A 202 25.94 6.04 -10.68
N VAL A 203 25.26 6.10 -11.82
CA VAL A 203 24.37 5.01 -12.26
C VAL A 203 25.13 3.70 -12.37
N ALA A 204 26.30 3.68 -13.03
CA ALA A 204 27.14 2.50 -13.16
C ALA A 204 27.63 1.95 -11.82
N SER A 205 28.06 2.82 -10.91
CA SER A 205 28.58 2.46 -9.58
C SER A 205 27.50 1.85 -8.68
N ILE A 206 26.32 2.50 -8.63
CA ILE A 206 25.17 2.00 -7.84
C ILE A 206 24.64 0.69 -8.44
N GLY A 207 24.49 0.63 -9.77
CA GLY A 207 24.07 -0.60 -10.47
C GLY A 207 25.00 -1.78 -10.12
N LYS A 208 26.31 -1.60 -10.23
CA LYS A 208 27.28 -2.64 -9.84
C LYS A 208 27.13 -3.10 -8.38
N SER A 209 26.67 -2.22 -7.49
CA SER A 209 26.51 -2.52 -6.07
C SER A 209 25.17 -3.22 -5.73
N LEU A 210 24.16 -3.09 -6.60
CA LEU A 210 22.81 -3.53 -6.33
C LEU A 210 22.32 -4.62 -7.29
N ASP A 211 22.71 -4.58 -8.57
CA ASP A 211 22.17 -5.49 -9.59
C ASP A 211 22.58 -6.94 -9.36
N GLY A 212 21.67 -7.86 -9.67
CA GLY A 212 21.91 -9.30 -9.56
C GLY A 212 21.98 -9.85 -8.14
N ILE A 213 21.83 -9.04 -7.12
CA ILE A 213 21.85 -9.46 -5.71
C ILE A 213 20.41 -9.56 -5.19
N PRO A 214 20.01 -10.67 -4.54
CA PRO A 214 18.68 -10.81 -3.96
C PRO A 214 18.40 -9.71 -2.91
N PHE A 215 17.17 -9.18 -2.89
CA PHE A 215 16.76 -8.11 -1.96
C PHE A 215 17.02 -8.47 -0.49
N GLN A 216 16.80 -9.74 -0.11
CA GLN A 216 17.11 -10.23 1.24
C GLN A 216 18.59 -10.00 1.61
N SER A 217 19.52 -10.27 0.69
CA SER A 217 20.94 -10.06 0.91
C SER A 217 21.29 -8.57 1.07
N HIS A 218 20.58 -7.69 0.34
CA HIS A 218 20.71 -6.25 0.56
C HIS A 218 20.23 -5.83 1.94
N LEU A 219 19.08 -6.33 2.40
CA LEU A 219 18.57 -6.05 3.75
C LEU A 219 19.61 -6.46 4.81
N ASP A 220 20.10 -7.69 4.74
CA ASP A 220 21.07 -8.19 5.71
C ASP A 220 22.33 -7.32 5.73
N ARG A 221 22.95 -7.12 4.56
CA ARG A 221 24.19 -6.34 4.43
C ARG A 221 24.04 -4.87 4.83
N LEU A 222 22.97 -4.20 4.35
CA LEU A 222 22.80 -2.78 4.58
C LEU A 222 22.35 -2.46 6.00
N VAL A 223 21.46 -3.24 6.57
CA VAL A 223 20.95 -3.01 7.94
C VAL A 223 22.04 -3.33 8.97
N THR A 224 22.68 -4.50 8.89
CA THR A 224 23.72 -4.87 9.85
C THR A 224 24.95 -3.96 9.74
N GLY A 225 25.39 -3.68 8.52
CA GLY A 225 26.52 -2.77 8.28
C GLY A 225 26.25 -1.33 8.70
N THR A 226 24.99 -0.87 8.57
CA THR A 226 24.60 0.46 9.06
C THR A 226 24.58 0.50 10.59
N ALA A 227 24.01 -0.49 11.25
CA ALA A 227 24.00 -0.56 12.72
C ALA A 227 25.42 -0.50 13.31
N LEU A 228 26.35 -1.29 12.76
CA LEU A 228 27.73 -1.32 13.25
C LEU A 228 28.55 -0.05 12.98
N HIS A 229 28.18 0.73 11.95
CA HIS A 229 28.97 1.88 11.48
C HIS A 229 28.16 3.18 11.45
N CYS A 230 27.05 3.28 12.15
CA CYS A 230 26.12 4.41 12.10
C CYS A 230 26.78 5.76 12.44
N THR A 231 27.62 5.83 13.48
CA THR A 231 28.31 7.05 13.89
C THR A 231 29.25 7.58 12.78
N ARG A 232 30.06 6.70 12.18
CA ARG A 232 30.97 7.07 11.10
C ARG A 232 30.19 7.52 9.85
N ARG A 233 29.16 6.76 9.48
CA ARG A 233 28.31 7.08 8.31
C ARG A 233 27.55 8.39 8.49
N ALA A 234 27.05 8.69 9.70
CA ALA A 234 26.44 10.00 10.00
C ALA A 234 27.42 11.16 9.81
N ALA A 235 28.70 10.97 10.19
CA ALA A 235 29.73 11.97 9.98
C ALA A 235 30.06 12.15 8.48
N GLU A 236 30.12 11.06 7.70
CA GLU A 236 30.33 11.11 6.25
C GLU A 236 29.18 11.86 5.53
N LEU A 237 27.95 11.66 5.94
CA LEU A 237 26.77 12.33 5.38
C LEU A 237 26.76 13.85 5.60
N LYS A 238 27.50 14.39 6.59
CA LYS A 238 27.69 15.85 6.73
C LYS A 238 28.36 16.44 5.49
N GLY A 239 29.36 15.75 4.95
CA GLY A 239 30.01 16.16 3.71
C GLY A 239 29.07 16.12 2.51
N SER A 240 28.22 15.09 2.42
CA SER A 240 27.22 14.98 1.35
C SER A 240 26.16 16.09 1.43
N VAL A 241 25.71 16.47 2.64
CA VAL A 241 24.81 17.62 2.84
C VAL A 241 25.47 18.91 2.38
N ALA A 242 26.68 19.21 2.85
CA ALA A 242 27.41 20.43 2.48
C ALA A 242 27.63 20.53 0.96
N MET A 243 27.99 19.41 0.32
CA MET A 243 28.19 19.34 -1.13
C MET A 243 26.89 19.70 -1.90
N GLN A 244 25.72 19.20 -1.45
CA GLN A 244 24.44 19.51 -2.08
C GLN A 244 24.05 20.99 -1.85
N GLU A 245 24.25 21.52 -0.66
CA GLU A 245 24.00 22.95 -0.34
C GLU A 245 24.88 23.87 -1.17
N GLU A 246 26.16 23.55 -1.33
CA GLU A 246 27.09 24.29 -2.20
C GLU A 246 26.66 24.30 -3.67
N ALA A 247 26.01 23.24 -4.13
CA ALA A 247 25.41 23.16 -5.46
C ALA A 247 24.03 23.84 -5.56
N GLY A 248 23.53 24.45 -4.48
CA GLY A 248 22.21 25.09 -4.43
C GLY A 248 21.04 24.10 -4.40
N LEU A 249 21.28 22.85 -4.01
CA LEU A 249 20.28 21.80 -3.90
C LEU A 249 19.71 21.72 -2.48
N ASN A 250 18.50 21.17 -2.36
CA ASN A 250 17.88 20.90 -1.07
C ASN A 250 18.17 19.44 -0.63
N PRO A 251 19.00 19.18 0.42
CA PRO A 251 19.47 17.85 0.80
C PRO A 251 18.53 17.10 1.74
N GLU A 252 17.20 17.16 1.53
CA GLU A 252 16.20 16.61 2.46
C GLU A 252 16.37 15.10 2.72
N MET A 253 16.60 14.30 1.69
CA MET A 253 16.77 12.86 1.85
C MET A 253 18.12 12.51 2.48
N THR A 254 19.16 13.27 2.18
CA THR A 254 20.49 13.12 2.79
C THR A 254 20.46 13.50 4.27
N LEU A 255 19.75 14.57 4.64
CA LEU A 255 19.50 14.96 6.04
C LEU A 255 18.69 13.91 6.80
N ALA A 256 17.60 13.40 6.21
CA ALA A 256 16.79 12.34 6.80
C ALA A 256 17.64 11.06 7.03
N SER A 257 18.47 10.69 6.07
CA SER A 257 19.41 9.57 6.19
C SER A 257 20.41 9.78 7.33
N LYS A 258 21.00 10.97 7.42
CA LYS A 258 21.93 11.34 8.51
C LYS A 258 21.25 11.22 9.88
N HIS A 259 20.06 11.80 10.05
CA HIS A 259 19.31 11.71 11.29
C HIS A 259 18.97 10.26 11.67
N GLY A 260 18.63 9.42 10.68
CA GLY A 260 18.42 7.98 10.89
C GLY A 260 19.66 7.27 11.44
N HIS A 261 20.85 7.59 10.90
CA HIS A 261 22.12 7.04 11.41
C HIS A 261 22.44 7.54 12.82
N GLU A 262 22.23 8.82 13.11
CA GLU A 262 22.40 9.39 14.45
C GLU A 262 21.45 8.77 15.49
N ALA A 263 20.22 8.49 15.08
CA ALA A 263 19.26 7.79 15.95
C ALA A 263 19.69 6.35 16.27
N LEU A 264 20.29 5.64 15.30
CA LEU A 264 20.84 4.30 15.52
C LEU A 264 22.09 4.31 16.41
N ALA A 265 22.88 5.37 16.38
CA ALA A 265 24.09 5.48 17.21
C ALA A 265 23.80 5.42 18.72
N LYS A 266 22.57 5.72 19.14
CA LYS A 266 22.14 5.66 20.54
C LYS A 266 22.12 4.23 21.11
N TYR A 267 22.04 3.21 20.24
CA TYR A 267 21.99 1.79 20.64
C TYR A 267 23.38 1.15 20.81
N ASP A 268 24.46 1.86 20.48
CA ASP A 268 25.84 1.39 20.53
C ASP A 268 26.06 -0.06 20.05
N PHE A 269 25.52 -0.36 18.89
CA PHE A 269 25.62 -1.69 18.28
C PHE A 269 27.06 -2.15 18.07
N ALA A 270 28.01 -1.21 17.89
CA ALA A 270 29.43 -1.55 17.74
C ALA A 270 29.99 -2.21 19.03
N ALA A 271 29.64 -1.69 20.21
CA ALA A 271 30.01 -2.28 21.48
C ALA A 271 29.24 -3.58 21.76
N ARG A 272 27.94 -3.62 21.42
CA ARG A 272 27.09 -4.81 21.63
C ARG A 272 27.53 -6.04 20.85
N TYR A 273 28.04 -5.85 19.63
CA TYR A 273 28.42 -6.92 18.73
C TYR A 273 29.94 -7.05 18.50
N VAL A 274 30.74 -6.82 19.56
CA VAL A 274 32.21 -6.94 19.52
C VAL A 274 32.64 -8.36 19.19
N ASP A 275 32.07 -9.36 19.90
CA ASP A 275 32.51 -10.75 19.78
C ASP A 275 31.86 -11.47 18.60
N THR A 276 30.61 -11.16 18.27
CA THR A 276 29.89 -11.83 17.20
C THR A 276 29.10 -10.83 16.38
N LYS A 277 29.51 -10.59 15.14
CA LYS A 277 28.85 -9.63 14.24
C LYS A 277 27.46 -10.15 13.81
N PRO A 278 26.45 -9.27 13.76
CA PRO A 278 25.12 -9.66 13.27
C PRO A 278 25.22 -9.95 11.76
N THR A 279 24.50 -10.98 11.35
CA THR A 279 24.46 -11.45 9.95
C THR A 279 23.11 -11.23 9.28
N ARG A 280 22.05 -11.04 10.07
CA ARG A 280 20.67 -10.86 9.59
C ARG A 280 20.07 -9.58 10.12
N TRP A 281 19.29 -8.92 9.29
CA TRP A 281 18.60 -7.67 9.65
C TRP A 281 17.68 -7.81 10.87
N GLN A 282 17.08 -9.00 11.08
CA GLN A 282 16.18 -9.26 12.21
C GLN A 282 16.88 -9.04 13.56
N GLU A 283 18.14 -9.41 13.68
CA GLU A 283 18.93 -9.25 14.91
C GLU A 283 19.00 -7.78 15.34
N ILE A 284 19.14 -6.87 14.39
CA ILE A 284 19.16 -5.42 14.67
C ILE A 284 17.79 -4.91 15.08
N ILE A 285 16.73 -5.30 14.34
CA ILE A 285 15.36 -4.84 14.65
C ILE A 285 14.87 -5.38 15.99
N GLU A 286 15.23 -6.63 16.31
CA GLU A 286 14.91 -7.21 17.63
C GLU A 286 15.62 -6.48 18.75
N ALA A 287 16.90 -6.15 18.58
CA ALA A 287 17.66 -5.37 19.54
C ALA A 287 17.06 -3.98 19.79
N ILE A 288 16.62 -3.28 18.75
CA ILE A 288 15.92 -1.99 18.85
C ILE A 288 14.59 -2.14 19.62
N ARG A 289 13.86 -3.23 19.39
CA ARG A 289 12.57 -3.49 20.02
C ARG A 289 12.68 -3.73 21.53
N VAL A 290 13.72 -4.41 21.95
CA VAL A 290 13.95 -4.75 23.37
C VAL A 290 14.34 -3.53 24.21
N GLU A 291 14.92 -2.49 23.60
CA GLU A 291 15.35 -1.27 24.29
C GLU A 291 14.29 -0.14 24.30
N LYS A 292 13.12 -0.36 23.68
CA LYS A 292 11.96 0.55 23.77
C LYS A 292 11.06 0.19 24.94
#